data_752a976b184ef3e10b9b9dd7f5593956
#
_entry.id   752a976b184ef3e10b9b9dd7f5593956
#
_cell.length_a   1.000
_cell.length_b   1.000
_cell.length_c   1.000
_cell.angle_alpha   90.00
_cell.angle_beta   90.00
_cell.angle_gamma   90.00
#
_symmetry.space_group_name_H-M   'P 1'
#
loop_
_entity.id
_entity.type
_entity.pdbx_description
1 polymer ?
#
loop_
_entity_poly.entity_id
_entity_poly.type
_entity_poly.pdbx_seq_one_letter_code
_entity_poly.pdbx_strand_id
1 'polypeptide(L)'
;FYFPLHQADRRAVGRILQQHRHSQGGEALPAVLDGVRLEGMMHGFIDLIFCVDGRYFVADYKSTMLGDSPEDYQPHKLNQNNQQHYYDLQYLIYSVALHRFLAQRIEDYEPDIHFGGVAYFYLRGMSGDFPPGSGVFFHPLSADLIAEMEQALTGKVMQEAL
;
A
#
# COMPACT_ATOMS: atom_id res chain seq x y z
N PHE A 1 6.06 12.61 1.66
CA PHE A 1 4.83 13.18 1.07
C PHE A 1 4.01 13.93 2.09
N TYR A 2 3.19 14.84 1.59
CA TYR A 2 2.18 15.55 2.35
C TYR A 2 0.92 15.64 1.51
N PHE A 3 -0.25 15.32 2.08
CA PHE A 3 -1.55 15.64 1.48
C PHE A 3 -2.61 15.93 2.54
N PRO A 4 -3.58 16.81 2.22
CA PRO A 4 -4.62 17.14 3.17
C PRO A 4 -5.63 15.99 3.33
N LEU A 5 -6.01 15.72 4.57
CA LEU A 5 -7.19 14.93 4.92
C LEU A 5 -8.39 15.89 4.99
N HIS A 6 -9.33 15.73 4.07
CA HIS A 6 -10.57 16.48 4.09
C HIS A 6 -11.70 15.54 4.46
N GLN A 7 -12.15 15.61 5.71
CA GLN A 7 -13.22 14.76 6.23
C GLN A 7 -12.96 13.26 6.02
N ALA A 8 -11.71 12.82 6.23
CA ALA A 8 -11.34 11.43 6.06
C ALA A 8 -12.29 10.50 6.83
N ASP A 9 -12.90 9.57 6.10
CA ASP A 9 -13.87 8.62 6.65
C ASP A 9 -13.16 7.35 7.13
N ARG A 10 -12.89 7.29 8.43
CA ARG A 10 -12.24 6.14 9.07
C ARG A 10 -13.00 4.82 8.87
N ARG A 11 -14.35 4.87 8.79
CA ARG A 11 -15.16 3.67 8.54
C ARG A 11 -14.96 3.17 7.11
N ALA A 12 -14.91 4.09 6.14
CA ALA A 12 -14.61 3.73 4.76
C ALA A 12 -13.21 3.13 4.64
N VAL A 13 -12.18 3.75 5.23
CA VAL A 13 -10.82 3.20 5.27
C VAL A 13 -10.80 1.80 5.88
N GLY A 14 -11.49 1.58 7.01
CA GLY A 14 -11.58 0.27 7.65
C GLY A 14 -12.27 -0.78 6.78
N ARG A 15 -13.36 -0.42 6.08
CA ARG A 15 -14.04 -1.34 5.15
C ARG A 15 -13.15 -1.71 3.97
N ILE A 16 -12.49 -0.74 3.35
CA ILE A 16 -11.58 -0.96 2.22
C ILE A 16 -10.45 -1.89 2.64
N LEU A 17 -9.82 -1.63 3.79
CA LEU A 17 -8.76 -2.48 4.32
C LEU A 17 -9.26 -3.90 4.61
N GLN A 18 -10.46 -4.04 5.18
CA GLN A 18 -11.07 -5.35 5.46
C GLN A 18 -11.34 -6.14 4.17
N GLN A 19 -11.90 -5.49 3.16
CA GLN A 19 -12.15 -6.10 1.86
C GLN A 19 -10.84 -6.51 1.17
N HIS A 20 -9.84 -5.64 1.24
CA HIS A 20 -8.51 -5.93 0.70
C HIS A 20 -7.86 -7.15 1.39
N ARG A 21 -7.91 -7.24 2.71
CA ARG A 21 -7.44 -8.43 3.46
C ARG A 21 -8.18 -9.68 3.06
N HIS A 22 -9.49 -9.60 2.98
CA HIS A 22 -10.33 -10.74 2.60
C HIS A 22 -9.99 -11.27 1.20
N SER A 23 -9.76 -10.39 0.23
CA SER A 23 -9.33 -10.78 -1.13
C SER A 23 -7.99 -11.51 -1.17
N GLN A 24 -7.15 -11.30 -0.17
CA GLN A 24 -5.86 -11.98 -0.01
C GLN A 24 -5.90 -13.19 0.92
N GLY A 25 -7.10 -13.65 1.33
CA GLY A 25 -7.24 -14.74 2.30
C GLY A 25 -6.77 -14.39 3.71
N GLY A 26 -6.76 -13.09 4.05
CA GLY A 26 -6.29 -12.58 5.32
C GLY A 26 -7.34 -12.56 6.42
N GLU A 27 -6.88 -12.23 7.63
CA GLU A 27 -7.70 -12.18 8.82
C GLU A 27 -8.56 -10.91 8.89
N ALA A 28 -9.68 -11.00 9.62
CA ALA A 28 -10.53 -9.86 9.90
C ALA A 28 -9.81 -8.82 10.75
N LEU A 29 -10.10 -7.54 10.48
CA LEU A 29 -9.67 -6.46 11.37
C LEU A 29 -10.32 -6.63 12.75
N PRO A 30 -9.59 -6.42 13.84
CA PRO A 30 -10.22 -6.24 15.14
C PRO A 30 -11.17 -5.04 15.10
N ALA A 31 -12.28 -5.13 15.88
CA ALA A 31 -13.42 -4.23 15.81
C ALA A 31 -13.07 -2.76 15.58
N VAL A 32 -13.68 -2.28 14.55
CA VAL A 32 -13.85 -0.99 13.92
C VAL A 32 -13.27 0.25 14.61
N LEU A 33 -12.51 0.97 13.80
CA LEU A 33 -12.22 2.39 13.93
C LEU A 33 -13.53 3.20 13.91
N ASP A 34 -14.06 3.54 15.08
CA ASP A 34 -15.34 4.25 15.20
C ASP A 34 -15.28 5.66 14.62
N GLY A 35 -16.26 5.98 13.89
CA GLY A 35 -16.79 7.06 13.13
C GLY A 35 -16.42 8.53 13.44
N VAL A 36 -15.17 8.87 13.72
CA VAL A 36 -14.72 10.27 13.74
C VAL A 36 -14.11 10.60 12.37
N ARG A 37 -14.64 11.65 11.72
CA ARG A 37 -13.99 12.23 10.53
C ARG A 37 -12.71 12.93 10.97
N LEU A 38 -11.63 12.73 10.23
CA LEU A 38 -10.34 13.35 10.48
C LEU A 38 -10.11 14.47 9.48
N GLU A 39 -9.68 15.61 10.00
CA GLU A 39 -9.17 16.72 9.21
C GLU A 39 -7.74 17.01 9.60
N GLY A 40 -6.92 17.45 8.66
CA GLY A 40 -5.52 17.78 8.93
C GLY A 40 -4.60 17.48 7.74
N MET A 41 -3.34 17.30 8.04
CA MET A 41 -2.32 16.93 7.05
C MET A 41 -1.80 15.53 7.33
N MET A 42 -1.94 14.64 6.36
CA MET A 42 -1.22 13.37 6.35
C MET A 42 0.21 13.62 5.87
N HIS A 43 1.18 13.13 6.62
CA HIS A 43 2.55 13.14 6.14
C HIS A 43 3.21 11.79 6.38
N GLY A 44 4.15 11.42 5.51
CA GLY A 44 4.89 10.18 5.64
C GLY A 44 6.11 10.15 4.73
N PHE A 45 6.92 9.16 4.94
CA PHE A 45 8.13 8.90 4.16
C PHE A 45 7.95 7.56 3.44
N ILE A 46 8.20 7.56 2.14
CA ILE A 46 8.27 6.35 1.32
C ILE A 46 9.77 6.07 1.14
N ASP A 47 10.20 4.87 1.51
CA ASP A 47 11.63 4.53 1.47
C ASP A 47 12.17 4.51 0.04
N LEU A 48 11.37 4.00 -0.90
CA LEU A 48 11.78 3.88 -2.29
C LEU A 48 10.57 3.99 -3.24
N ILE A 49 10.74 4.75 -4.30
CA ILE A 49 9.90 4.71 -5.50
C ILE A 49 10.83 4.33 -6.65
N PHE A 50 10.43 3.33 -7.42
CA PHE A 50 11.18 2.93 -8.61
C PHE A 50 10.25 2.75 -9.80
N CYS A 51 10.81 2.80 -11.01
CA CYS A 51 10.09 2.64 -12.26
C CYS A 51 10.69 1.50 -13.07
N VAL A 52 9.84 0.62 -13.58
CA VAL A 52 10.21 -0.45 -14.52
C VAL A 52 9.20 -0.43 -15.67
N ASP A 53 9.69 -0.34 -16.87
CA ASP A 53 8.88 -0.33 -18.12
C ASP A 53 7.72 0.68 -18.07
N GLY A 54 7.96 1.88 -17.53
CA GLY A 54 6.98 2.95 -17.43
C GLY A 54 5.99 2.81 -16.28
N ARG A 55 6.08 1.75 -15.47
CA ARG A 55 5.26 1.52 -14.28
C ARG A 55 6.01 1.89 -13.02
N TYR A 56 5.36 2.61 -12.14
CA TYR A 56 5.91 3.09 -10.88
C TYR A 56 5.44 2.22 -9.72
N PHE A 57 6.37 1.95 -8.81
CA PHE A 57 6.16 1.08 -7.64
C PHE A 57 6.52 1.82 -6.37
N VAL A 58 5.74 1.61 -5.33
CA VAL A 58 6.11 1.97 -3.96
C VAL A 58 6.83 0.80 -3.34
N ALA A 59 7.95 1.06 -2.70
CA ALA A 59 8.66 0.04 -1.94
C ALA A 59 9.05 0.52 -0.55
N ASP A 60 9.18 -0.44 0.36
CA ASP A 60 9.58 -0.21 1.74
C ASP A 60 10.48 -1.36 2.22
N TYR A 61 11.47 -1.02 3.06
CA TYR A 61 12.41 -1.99 3.60
C TYR A 61 12.01 -2.42 5.00
N LYS A 62 11.92 -3.73 5.22
CA LYS A 62 11.59 -4.33 6.51
C LYS A 62 12.77 -5.09 7.08
N SER A 63 13.26 -4.67 8.25
CA SER A 63 14.33 -5.36 8.98
C SER A 63 13.81 -6.43 9.94
N THR A 64 12.49 -6.67 9.96
CA THR A 64 11.83 -7.65 10.83
C THR A 64 12.39 -9.04 10.57
N MET A 65 12.77 -9.73 11.65
CA MET A 65 13.15 -11.13 11.62
C MET A 65 11.90 -11.99 11.80
N LEU A 66 11.60 -12.84 10.82
CA LEU A 66 10.46 -13.77 10.87
C LEU A 66 10.89 -15.19 11.26
N GLY A 67 12.17 -15.50 11.08
CA GLY A 67 12.80 -16.78 11.39
C GLY A 67 14.15 -16.92 10.70
N ASP A 68 14.76 -18.10 10.82
CA ASP A 68 16.11 -18.37 10.33
C ASP A 68 16.11 -19.17 9.00
N SER A 69 14.93 -19.54 8.51
CA SER A 69 14.80 -20.39 7.33
C SER A 69 14.05 -19.66 6.18
N PRO A 70 14.28 -20.05 4.91
CA PRO A 70 13.55 -19.47 3.78
C PRO A 70 12.04 -19.69 3.85
N GLU A 71 11.57 -20.72 4.54
CA GLU A 71 10.15 -21.01 4.76
C GLU A 71 9.46 -19.91 5.59
N ASP A 72 10.21 -19.22 6.44
CA ASP A 72 9.70 -18.12 7.26
C ASP A 72 9.45 -16.84 6.45
N TYR A 73 10.01 -16.78 5.24
CA TYR A 73 9.90 -15.62 4.33
C TYR A 73 9.10 -15.93 3.06
N GLN A 74 8.25 -16.94 3.10
CA GLN A 74 7.33 -17.25 2.00
C GLN A 74 6.22 -16.19 1.90
N PRO A 75 5.63 -15.96 0.71
CA PRO A 75 4.66 -14.90 0.47
C PRO A 75 3.51 -14.83 1.48
N HIS A 76 2.99 -15.98 1.90
CA HIS A 76 1.90 -16.03 2.89
C HIS A 76 2.36 -15.55 4.29
N LYS A 77 3.60 -15.82 4.69
CA LYS A 77 4.17 -15.36 5.97
C LYS A 77 4.41 -13.85 5.93
N LEU A 78 4.93 -13.34 4.81
CA LEU A 78 5.12 -11.92 4.60
C LEU A 78 3.77 -11.18 4.64
N ASN A 79 2.75 -11.73 3.97
CA ASN A 79 1.40 -11.16 4.00
C ASN A 79 0.81 -11.16 5.40
N GLN A 80 0.94 -12.25 6.14
CA GLN A 80 0.51 -12.32 7.54
C GLN A 80 1.20 -11.25 8.40
N ASN A 81 2.51 -11.08 8.27
CA ASN A 81 3.25 -10.05 8.99
C ASN A 81 2.80 -8.64 8.59
N ASN A 82 2.58 -8.39 7.29
CA ASN A 82 2.06 -7.12 6.80
C ASN A 82 0.71 -6.77 7.46
N GLN A 83 -0.19 -7.73 7.59
CA GLN A 83 -1.50 -7.53 8.21
C GLN A 83 -1.41 -7.32 9.72
N GLN A 84 -0.56 -8.07 10.43
CA GLN A 84 -0.35 -7.93 11.86
C GLN A 84 0.19 -6.55 12.26
N HIS A 85 1.04 -5.97 11.41
CA HIS A 85 1.66 -4.65 11.65
C HIS A 85 1.00 -3.50 10.90
N TYR A 86 -0.16 -3.73 10.27
CA TYR A 86 -0.86 -2.74 9.46
C TYR A 86 0.01 -2.15 8.32
N TYR A 87 0.97 -2.91 7.82
CA TYR A 87 1.76 -2.52 6.64
C TYR A 87 0.92 -2.52 5.37
N ASP A 88 -0.17 -3.29 5.35
CA ASP A 88 -1.19 -3.23 4.31
C ASP A 88 -1.92 -1.88 4.29
N LEU A 89 -2.26 -1.30 5.42
CA LEU A 89 -2.77 0.07 5.48
C LEU A 89 -1.70 1.08 5.06
N GLN A 90 -0.45 0.89 5.48
CA GLN A 90 0.67 1.74 5.11
C GLN A 90 0.84 1.80 3.59
N TYR A 91 0.92 0.65 2.91
CA TYR A 91 1.12 0.66 1.47
C TYR A 91 -0.09 1.19 0.69
N LEU A 92 -1.31 1.03 1.18
CA LEU A 92 -2.49 1.66 0.57
C LEU A 92 -2.41 3.19 0.64
N ILE A 93 -2.02 3.74 1.79
CA ILE A 93 -1.81 5.19 1.97
C ILE A 93 -0.66 5.68 1.07
N TYR A 94 0.45 4.94 1.01
CA TYR A 94 1.60 5.30 0.17
C TYR A 94 1.25 5.23 -1.32
N SER A 95 0.39 4.29 -1.72
CA SER A 95 -0.10 4.18 -3.09
C SER A 95 -0.95 5.39 -3.49
N VAL A 96 -1.82 5.88 -2.60
CA VAL A 96 -2.55 7.13 -2.83
C VAL A 96 -1.59 8.31 -2.96
N ALA A 97 -0.57 8.39 -2.11
CA ALA A 97 0.42 9.46 -2.18
C ALA A 97 1.20 9.45 -3.52
N LEU A 98 1.64 8.27 -3.97
CA LEU A 98 2.32 8.12 -5.25
C LEU A 98 1.37 8.40 -6.42
N HIS A 99 0.14 7.88 -6.40
CA HIS A 99 -0.90 8.17 -7.41
C HIS A 99 -1.08 9.67 -7.60
N ARG A 100 -1.29 10.41 -6.53
CA ARG A 100 -1.44 11.88 -6.57
C ARG A 100 -0.20 12.59 -7.10
N PHE A 101 0.97 12.10 -6.76
CA PHE A 101 2.23 12.65 -7.25
C PHE A 101 2.41 12.43 -8.76
N LEU A 102 2.11 11.23 -9.25
CA LEU A 102 2.21 10.89 -10.67
C LEU A 102 1.19 11.66 -11.51
N ALA A 103 -0.05 11.78 -11.04
CA ALA A 103 -1.10 12.52 -11.72
C ALA A 103 -0.79 14.02 -11.92
N GLN A 104 0.12 14.58 -11.11
CA GLN A 104 0.58 15.97 -11.26
C GLN A 104 1.80 16.13 -12.19
N ARG A 105 2.43 15.02 -12.60
CA ARG A 105 3.73 15.04 -13.30
C ARG A 105 3.75 14.31 -14.62
N ILE A 106 2.85 13.37 -14.81
CA ILE A 106 2.72 12.61 -16.05
C ILE A 106 1.50 13.17 -16.77
N GLU A 107 1.73 13.73 -17.94
CA GLU A 107 0.66 14.07 -18.89
C GLU A 107 -0.01 12.75 -19.30
N ASP A 108 -1.32 12.74 -19.42
CA ASP A 108 -2.10 11.51 -19.71
C ASP A 108 -1.87 10.36 -18.71
N TYR A 109 -1.73 10.70 -17.43
CA TYR A 109 -1.57 9.70 -16.37
C TYR A 109 -2.81 8.81 -16.27
N GLU A 110 -2.59 7.51 -16.42
CA GLU A 110 -3.60 6.46 -16.21
C GLU A 110 -3.08 5.47 -15.15
N PRO A 111 -3.78 5.29 -14.00
CA PRO A 111 -3.32 4.39 -12.95
C PRO A 111 -3.07 2.95 -13.42
N ASP A 112 -3.96 2.40 -14.26
CA ASP A 112 -3.82 1.02 -14.77
C ASP A 112 -2.60 0.83 -15.69
N ILE A 113 -2.09 1.91 -16.28
CA ILE A 113 -0.91 1.89 -17.13
C ILE A 113 0.35 2.20 -16.33
N HIS A 114 0.29 3.25 -15.50
CA HIS A 114 1.49 3.83 -14.90
C HIS A 114 1.75 3.37 -13.46
N PHE A 115 0.75 2.83 -12.74
CA PHE A 115 0.94 2.33 -11.39
C PHE A 115 1.18 0.81 -11.42
N GLY A 116 2.30 0.36 -10.86
CA GLY A 116 2.71 -1.05 -10.92
C GLY A 116 2.32 -1.87 -9.68
N GLY A 117 2.21 -1.22 -8.52
CA GLY A 117 1.92 -1.91 -7.28
C GLY A 117 2.88 -1.54 -6.15
N VAL A 118 2.96 -2.43 -5.16
CA VAL A 118 3.80 -2.27 -3.97
C VAL A 118 4.76 -3.44 -3.81
N ALA A 119 5.96 -3.16 -3.29
CA ALA A 119 6.98 -4.16 -3.01
C ALA A 119 7.55 -3.93 -1.60
N TYR A 120 7.44 -4.92 -0.72
CA TYR A 120 8.06 -4.87 0.60
C TYR A 120 9.23 -5.84 0.67
N PHE A 121 10.39 -5.31 0.98
CA PHE A 121 11.65 -6.05 1.00
C PHE A 121 12.02 -6.41 2.44
N TYR A 122 11.78 -7.65 2.83
CA TYR A 122 12.19 -8.20 4.12
C TYR A 122 13.66 -8.61 4.03
N LEU A 123 14.53 -7.69 4.39
CA LEU A 123 15.98 -7.79 4.14
C LEU A 123 16.61 -9.07 4.69
N ARG A 124 16.15 -9.57 5.83
CA ARG A 124 16.65 -10.80 6.43
C ARG A 124 16.25 -12.06 5.65
N GLY A 125 15.15 -11.98 4.88
CA GLY A 125 14.71 -13.05 3.98
C GLY A 125 15.37 -13.01 2.61
N MET A 126 16.15 -11.97 2.31
CA MET A 126 16.84 -11.78 1.02
C MET A 126 18.31 -12.24 1.08
N SER A 127 18.61 -13.23 1.92
CA SER A 127 19.94 -13.83 2.00
C SER A 127 20.34 -14.48 0.68
N GLY A 128 21.61 -14.37 0.31
CA GLY A 128 22.16 -15.07 -0.86
C GLY A 128 22.09 -16.60 -0.77
N ASP A 129 21.90 -17.13 0.43
CA ASP A 129 21.74 -18.57 0.68
C ASP A 129 20.28 -19.04 0.52
N PHE A 130 19.33 -18.10 0.37
CA PHE A 130 17.90 -18.40 0.21
C PHE A 130 17.49 -18.42 -1.27
N PRO A 131 16.39 -19.10 -1.61
CA PRO A 131 15.88 -19.10 -2.98
C PRO A 131 15.60 -17.68 -3.51
N PRO A 132 15.80 -17.42 -4.81
CA PRO A 132 15.48 -16.15 -5.42
C PRO A 132 14.01 -15.74 -5.16
N GLY A 133 13.81 -14.48 -4.79
CA GLY A 133 12.48 -13.94 -4.43
C GLY A 133 12.08 -14.16 -2.98
N SER A 134 12.85 -14.91 -2.20
CA SER A 134 12.63 -15.01 -0.76
C SER A 134 12.71 -13.63 -0.11
N GLY A 135 11.79 -13.35 0.84
CA GLY A 135 11.74 -12.07 1.52
C GLY A 135 11.14 -10.92 0.69
N VAL A 136 10.66 -11.19 -0.53
CA VAL A 136 10.00 -10.17 -1.36
C VAL A 136 8.49 -10.39 -1.32
N PHE A 137 7.78 -9.44 -0.71
CA PHE A 137 6.33 -9.33 -0.86
C PHE A 137 6.05 -8.36 -2.01
N PHE A 138 5.29 -8.81 -3.00
CA PHE A 138 4.82 -7.97 -4.10
C PHE A 138 3.31 -8.09 -4.22
N HIS A 139 2.63 -6.96 -4.38
CA HIS A 139 1.20 -6.94 -4.61
C HIS A 139 0.82 -5.86 -5.62
N PRO A 140 0.20 -6.23 -6.75
CA PRO A 140 -0.40 -5.27 -7.67
C PRO A 140 -1.65 -4.66 -7.04
N LEU A 141 -1.88 -3.38 -7.27
CA LEU A 141 -3.08 -2.68 -6.80
C LEU A 141 -3.88 -2.19 -8.00
N SER A 142 -5.20 -2.37 -7.96
CA SER A 142 -6.09 -1.86 -9.00
C SER A 142 -6.28 -0.35 -8.87
N ALA A 143 -6.58 0.33 -9.99
CA ALA A 143 -6.96 1.73 -10.00
C ALA A 143 -8.17 2.00 -9.10
N ASP A 144 -9.17 1.12 -9.11
CA ASP A 144 -10.38 1.25 -8.29
C ASP A 144 -10.05 1.27 -6.80
N LEU A 145 -9.18 0.36 -6.32
CA LEU A 145 -8.79 0.31 -4.91
C LEU A 145 -8.05 1.57 -4.47
N ILE A 146 -7.18 2.10 -5.35
CA ILE A 146 -6.46 3.37 -5.09
C ILE A 146 -7.45 4.53 -5.02
N ALA A 147 -8.39 4.60 -5.96
CA ALA A 147 -9.42 5.65 -6.01
C ALA A 147 -10.37 5.60 -4.79
N GLU A 148 -10.83 4.41 -4.40
CA GLU A 148 -11.66 4.23 -3.20
C GLU A 148 -10.92 4.68 -1.92
N MET A 149 -9.65 4.32 -1.79
CA MET A 149 -8.83 4.73 -0.64
C MET A 149 -8.57 6.24 -0.66
N GLU A 150 -8.29 6.83 -1.82
CA GLU A 150 -8.14 8.29 -1.96
C GLU A 150 -9.42 9.00 -1.54
N GLN A 151 -10.58 8.57 -2.03
CA GLN A 151 -11.86 9.15 -1.65
C GLN A 151 -12.11 9.06 -0.14
N ALA A 152 -11.80 7.90 0.46
CA ALA A 152 -11.96 7.71 1.90
C ALA A 152 -11.04 8.63 2.73
N LEU A 153 -9.84 8.93 2.25
CA LEU A 153 -8.86 9.78 2.93
C LEU A 153 -9.10 11.28 2.69
N THR A 154 -9.57 11.66 1.50
CA THR A 154 -9.62 13.08 1.11
C THR A 154 -11.03 13.63 0.94
N GLY A 155 -12.06 12.78 0.96
CA GLY A 155 -13.44 13.17 0.66
C GLY A 155 -13.67 13.62 -0.79
N LYS A 156 -12.69 13.47 -1.67
CA LYS A 156 -12.73 13.87 -3.08
C LYS A 156 -12.25 12.73 -3.96
N VAL A 157 -12.97 12.47 -5.04
CA VAL A 157 -12.43 11.75 -6.20
C VAL A 157 -11.62 12.78 -7.00
N MET A 158 -10.42 12.44 -7.45
CA MET A 158 -9.76 13.26 -8.48
C MET A 158 -10.67 13.24 -9.71
N GLN A 159 -11.32 14.36 -9.99
CA GLN A 159 -11.98 14.50 -11.28
C GLN A 159 -10.91 14.46 -12.36
N GLU A 160 -11.12 13.58 -13.34
CA GLU A 160 -10.38 13.61 -14.58
C GLU A 160 -10.36 15.06 -15.08
N ALA A 161 -9.16 15.60 -15.32
CA ALA A 161 -9.01 16.89 -15.94
C ALA A 161 -9.57 16.76 -17.38
N LEU A 162 -10.73 17.36 -17.61
CA LEU A 162 -11.29 17.55 -18.93
C LEU A 162 -10.40 18.50 -19.74
#